data_60e1f85aacc929f3d298c5febe2f0936
#
_entry.id   60e1f85aacc929f3d298c5febe2f0936
#
_cell.length_a   1.000
_cell.length_b   1.000
_cell.length_c   1.000
_cell.angle_alpha   90.00
_cell.angle_beta   90.00
_cell.angle_gamma   90.00
#
_symmetry.space_group_name_H-M   'P 1'
#
loop_
_entity.id
_entity.type
_entity.pdbx_description
1 polymer ?
#
loop_
_entity_poly.entity_id
_entity_poly.type
_entity_poly.pdbx_seq_one_letter_code
_entity_poly.pdbx_strand_id
1 'polypeptide(L)'
;MNQRIALVSSYALSVFGGVQEQALGMSRELGRRGHDVLLLAPDASDHNNYDTPAYVQRYGRLWSMPANGSRAPLTLSPLAARLVRASLKKFRPDVVHYHEPFAPFFSWSALWAHEAPAVATFHRSGAGPALTYTGPLLRMLAQRIDVSVAVSDAAASTIARAANVNAQVLYNGFEMERFSQTPRERGAETTLLFIGRFEERKGLQHLIGAVVRHNSRGGNLWRLVVVGDGPQRAQLETQASRDRMILFVGAASDAEKRSWLRRANVLVAPSTRGESFGMILLEAMASETSVVASDIDGYRDAVGDFGLLVTPGDDVALERAITDALAGETSQSIAAAKQHAEHWSMSRLMDQYEVIYDSARQRFQGAM
;
A
#
# COMPACT_ATOMS: atom_id res chain seq x y z
N MET A 1 1.44 -23.11 -16.06
CA MET A 1 2.25 -24.21 -15.48
C MET A 1 2.55 -23.87 -14.04
N ASN A 2 2.55 -24.82 -13.12
CA ASN A 2 2.92 -24.58 -11.72
C ASN A 2 4.42 -24.20 -11.65
N GLN A 3 4.76 -23.10 -10.99
CA GLN A 3 6.13 -22.57 -10.85
C GLN A 3 6.47 -22.43 -9.37
N ARG A 4 7.75 -22.51 -9.03
CA ARG A 4 8.27 -22.15 -7.71
C ARG A 4 8.69 -20.69 -7.71
N ILE A 5 7.94 -19.84 -7.01
CA ILE A 5 8.17 -18.39 -7.00
C ILE A 5 8.58 -17.97 -5.59
N ALA A 6 9.78 -17.38 -5.48
CA ALA A 6 10.22 -16.81 -4.23
C ALA A 6 9.99 -15.30 -4.24
N LEU A 7 9.26 -14.78 -3.25
CA LEU A 7 9.11 -13.36 -2.99
C LEU A 7 10.06 -12.94 -1.86
N VAL A 8 10.80 -11.86 -2.03
CA VAL A 8 11.71 -11.32 -1.04
C VAL A 8 11.29 -9.90 -0.68
N SER A 9 10.72 -9.73 0.51
CA SER A 9 10.39 -8.41 1.05
C SER A 9 11.59 -7.84 1.81
N SER A 10 11.97 -6.61 1.53
CA SER A 10 13.01 -5.91 2.29
C SER A 10 12.53 -5.43 3.65
N TYR A 11 11.23 -5.32 3.86
CA TYR A 11 10.61 -4.81 5.09
C TYR A 11 9.90 -5.92 5.87
N ALA A 12 9.91 -5.77 7.19
CA ALA A 12 9.24 -6.72 8.08
C ALA A 12 7.73 -6.73 7.87
N LEU A 13 7.16 -7.92 7.72
CA LEU A 13 5.71 -8.11 7.50
C LEU A 13 4.87 -7.80 8.75
N SER A 14 5.48 -7.78 9.93
CA SER A 14 4.81 -7.45 11.20
C SER A 14 4.51 -5.96 11.38
N VAL A 15 5.03 -5.11 10.50
CA VAL A 15 4.76 -3.67 10.50
C VAL A 15 3.83 -3.36 9.31
N PHE A 16 2.67 -2.77 9.59
CA PHE A 16 1.72 -2.42 8.55
C PHE A 16 2.31 -1.42 7.55
N GLY A 17 2.19 -1.70 6.25
CA GLY A 17 2.67 -0.83 5.19
C GLY A 17 2.35 -1.37 3.79
N GLY A 18 2.28 -0.49 2.80
CA GLY A 18 1.87 -0.84 1.44
C GLY A 18 2.76 -1.90 0.75
N VAL A 19 4.06 -1.90 1.02
CA VAL A 19 4.99 -2.91 0.47
C VAL A 19 4.69 -4.30 1.05
N GLN A 20 4.42 -4.36 2.35
CA GLN A 20 4.11 -5.60 3.06
C GLN A 20 2.76 -6.18 2.61
N GLU A 21 1.73 -5.35 2.51
CA GLU A 21 0.42 -5.74 1.98
C GLU A 21 0.53 -6.26 0.55
N GLN A 22 1.32 -5.58 -0.28
CA GLN A 22 1.56 -6.01 -1.66
C GLN A 22 2.24 -7.39 -1.71
N ALA A 23 3.32 -7.59 -0.96
CA ALA A 23 4.04 -8.87 -0.95
C ALA A 23 3.18 -10.02 -0.42
N LEU A 24 2.40 -9.78 0.65
CA LEU A 24 1.46 -10.75 1.20
C LEU A 24 0.30 -11.05 0.24
N GLY A 25 -0.30 -10.03 -0.36
CA GLY A 25 -1.38 -10.20 -1.33
C GLY A 25 -0.94 -11.00 -2.55
N MET A 26 0.21 -10.66 -3.13
CA MET A 26 0.81 -11.41 -4.24
C MET A 26 1.09 -12.86 -3.85
N SER A 27 1.63 -13.11 -2.66
CA SER A 27 1.94 -14.47 -2.21
C SER A 27 0.69 -15.34 -2.09
N ARG A 28 -0.41 -14.77 -1.58
CA ARG A 28 -1.71 -15.45 -1.48
C ARG A 28 -2.30 -15.74 -2.86
N GLU A 29 -2.29 -14.75 -3.75
CA GLU A 29 -2.85 -14.91 -5.09
C GLU A 29 -2.07 -15.91 -5.94
N LEU A 30 -0.73 -15.89 -5.88
CA LEU A 30 0.11 -16.90 -6.53
C LEU A 30 -0.18 -18.31 -6.01
N GLY A 31 -0.33 -18.48 -4.69
CA GLY A 31 -0.71 -19.75 -4.09
C GLY A 31 -2.10 -20.21 -4.55
N ARG A 32 -3.08 -19.31 -4.66
CA ARG A 32 -4.43 -19.57 -5.17
C ARG A 32 -4.40 -20.02 -6.65
N ARG A 33 -3.45 -19.51 -7.44
CA ARG A 33 -3.21 -19.92 -8.83
C ARG A 33 -2.47 -21.24 -8.97
N GLY A 34 -2.08 -21.87 -7.86
CA GLY A 34 -1.45 -23.19 -7.83
C GLY A 34 0.08 -23.15 -7.96
N HIS A 35 0.70 -21.98 -7.81
CA HIS A 35 2.16 -21.88 -7.71
C HIS A 35 2.67 -22.34 -6.34
N ASP A 36 3.90 -22.87 -6.30
CA ASP A 36 4.60 -23.12 -5.06
C ASP A 36 5.32 -21.82 -4.66
N VAL A 37 4.92 -21.25 -3.51
CA VAL A 37 5.35 -19.90 -3.10
C VAL A 37 6.20 -19.97 -1.85
N LEU A 38 7.29 -19.17 -1.85
CA LEU A 38 8.10 -18.89 -0.67
C LEU A 38 8.18 -17.38 -0.47
N LEU A 39 7.70 -16.85 0.66
CA LEU A 39 7.85 -15.44 1.02
C LEU A 39 8.90 -15.29 2.13
N LEU A 40 9.95 -14.53 1.84
CA LEU A 40 11.07 -14.24 2.73
C LEU A 40 11.02 -12.77 3.16
N ALA A 41 11.10 -12.53 4.47
CA ALA A 41 11.07 -11.18 5.03
C ALA A 41 11.92 -11.06 6.30
N PRO A 42 12.31 -9.83 6.70
CA PRO A 42 12.79 -9.57 8.05
C PRO A 42 11.77 -9.97 9.12
N ASP A 43 12.26 -10.41 10.28
CA ASP A 43 11.43 -10.78 11.43
C ASP A 43 11.26 -9.62 12.41
N ALA A 44 10.07 -9.54 13.02
CA ALA A 44 9.83 -8.84 14.28
C ALA A 44 9.37 -9.87 15.29
N SER A 45 10.23 -10.23 16.19
CA SER A 45 10.05 -11.35 17.13
C SER A 45 8.88 -11.25 18.12
N ASP A 46 8.17 -10.11 18.18
CA ASP A 46 7.21 -9.88 19.27
C ASP A 46 5.76 -9.53 18.84
N HIS A 47 5.44 -9.50 17.54
CA HIS A 47 4.08 -9.16 17.10
C HIS A 47 3.52 -10.17 16.09
N ASN A 48 2.95 -11.24 16.60
CA ASN A 48 2.14 -12.23 15.87
C ASN A 48 0.72 -11.68 15.56
N ASN A 49 0.60 -10.61 14.79
CA ASN A 49 -0.71 -10.07 14.40
C ASN A 49 -1.19 -10.50 13.01
N TYR A 50 -0.44 -11.34 12.32
CA TYR A 50 -0.86 -11.93 11.06
C TYR A 50 -0.91 -13.45 11.21
N ASP A 51 -2.01 -14.03 10.76
CA ASP A 51 -2.12 -15.45 10.47
C ASP A 51 -1.09 -15.75 9.37
N THR A 52 0.12 -16.17 9.78
CA THR A 52 1.28 -16.25 8.88
C THR A 52 1.26 -17.61 8.22
N PRO A 53 1.00 -17.69 6.91
CA PRO A 53 0.99 -18.96 6.19
C PRO A 53 2.34 -19.69 6.30
N ALA A 54 2.31 -21.03 6.23
CA ALA A 54 3.50 -21.88 6.38
C ALA A 54 4.62 -21.59 5.35
N TYR A 55 4.29 -20.99 4.22
CA TYR A 55 5.26 -20.61 3.20
C TYR A 55 5.99 -19.28 3.50
N VAL A 56 5.65 -18.60 4.58
CA VAL A 56 6.33 -17.35 4.99
C VAL A 56 7.46 -17.68 5.96
N GLN A 57 8.68 -17.30 5.62
CA GLN A 57 9.87 -17.45 6.48
C GLN A 57 10.41 -16.08 6.84
N ARG A 58 10.64 -15.86 8.13
CA ARG A 58 11.07 -14.56 8.69
C ARG A 58 12.41 -14.70 9.39
N TYR A 59 13.32 -13.73 9.18
CA TYR A 59 14.68 -13.81 9.67
C TYR A 59 15.22 -12.50 10.22
N GLY A 60 15.84 -12.53 11.39
CA GLY A 60 16.67 -11.49 11.94
C GLY A 60 15.93 -10.43 12.73
N ARG A 61 16.64 -9.84 13.70
CA ARG A 61 16.13 -8.77 14.56
C ARG A 61 15.94 -7.47 13.75
N LEU A 62 14.87 -6.75 14.04
CA LEU A 62 14.54 -5.50 13.35
C LEU A 62 15.29 -4.29 13.90
N TRP A 63 15.66 -3.41 12.98
CA TRP A 63 16.14 -2.06 13.23
C TRP A 63 15.23 -1.08 12.50
N SER A 64 14.78 -0.07 13.21
CA SER A 64 13.92 0.97 12.63
C SER A 64 14.78 2.12 12.14
N MET A 65 14.91 2.27 10.81
CA MET A 65 15.70 3.31 10.18
C MET A 65 14.81 4.45 9.62
N PRO A 66 15.23 5.72 9.72
CA PRO A 66 14.51 6.81 9.09
C PRO A 66 14.46 6.65 7.56
N ALA A 67 13.28 6.78 6.96
CA ALA A 67 13.09 6.70 5.51
C ALA A 67 11.95 7.63 5.07
N ASN A 68 12.25 8.68 4.30
CA ASN A 68 11.28 9.59 3.66
C ASN A 68 10.13 10.07 4.58
N GLY A 69 10.47 10.57 5.78
CA GLY A 69 9.46 11.02 6.75
C GLY A 69 8.72 9.90 7.49
N SER A 70 9.13 8.64 7.30
CA SER A 70 8.65 7.44 7.97
C SER A 70 9.81 6.64 8.56
N ARG A 71 9.52 5.48 9.14
CA ARG A 71 10.54 4.55 9.65
C ARG A 71 10.42 3.21 8.93
N ALA A 72 11.52 2.75 8.34
CA ALA A 72 11.60 1.47 7.64
C ALA A 72 12.08 0.36 8.61
N PRO A 73 11.30 -0.71 8.81
CA PRO A 73 11.68 -1.85 9.64
C PRO A 73 12.55 -2.81 8.83
N LEU A 74 13.87 -2.67 8.95
CA LEU A 74 14.87 -3.45 8.25
C LEU A 74 15.61 -4.41 9.20
N THR A 75 16.29 -5.42 8.64
CA THR A 75 17.28 -6.19 9.40
C THR A 75 18.67 -5.98 8.84
N LEU A 76 19.65 -5.80 9.73
CA LEU A 76 21.08 -5.69 9.42
C LEU A 76 21.85 -6.96 9.84
N SER A 77 21.15 -8.05 10.14
CA SER A 77 21.73 -9.29 10.67
C SER A 77 22.47 -10.09 9.59
N PRO A 78 23.78 -10.37 9.75
CA PRO A 78 24.51 -11.26 8.87
C PRO A 78 23.94 -12.69 8.87
N LEU A 79 23.39 -13.13 10.01
CA LEU A 79 22.73 -14.43 10.12
C LEU A 79 21.46 -14.47 9.26
N ALA A 80 20.63 -13.42 9.28
CA ALA A 80 19.47 -13.32 8.42
C ALA A 80 19.86 -13.37 6.93
N ALA A 81 20.92 -12.68 6.55
CA ALA A 81 21.49 -12.72 5.21
C ALA A 81 21.94 -14.13 4.78
N ARG A 82 22.52 -14.92 5.72
CA ARG A 82 22.89 -16.31 5.46
C ARG A 82 21.67 -17.22 5.34
N LEU A 83 20.67 -17.04 6.19
CA LEU A 83 19.46 -17.86 6.22
C LEU A 83 18.60 -17.62 4.96
N VAL A 84 18.45 -16.37 4.50
CA VAL A 84 17.72 -16.07 3.26
C VAL A 84 18.35 -16.76 2.04
N ARG A 85 19.69 -16.76 1.96
CA ARG A 85 20.41 -17.49 0.92
C ARG A 85 20.20 -19.00 0.98
N ALA A 86 20.25 -19.57 2.18
CA ALA A 86 20.04 -21.00 2.39
C ALA A 86 18.60 -21.41 1.99
N SER A 87 17.61 -20.57 2.30
CA SER A 87 16.21 -20.80 1.91
C SER A 87 16.02 -20.76 0.40
N LEU A 88 16.56 -19.77 -0.29
CA LEU A 88 16.53 -19.70 -1.76
C LEU A 88 17.20 -20.93 -2.39
N LYS A 89 18.37 -21.32 -1.91
CA LYS A 89 19.08 -22.51 -2.40
C LYS A 89 18.29 -23.81 -2.18
N LYS A 90 17.62 -23.94 -1.02
CA LYS A 90 16.78 -25.09 -0.72
C LYS A 90 15.52 -25.12 -1.56
N PHE A 91 14.87 -23.98 -1.73
CA PHE A 91 13.61 -23.85 -2.45
C PHE A 91 13.79 -24.02 -3.97
N ARG A 92 14.94 -23.61 -4.53
CA ARG A 92 15.25 -23.65 -5.97
C ARG A 92 14.16 -22.97 -6.80
N PRO A 93 13.94 -21.66 -6.63
CA PRO A 93 12.87 -20.95 -7.32
C PRO A 93 13.09 -20.92 -8.84
N ASP A 94 12.01 -20.95 -9.60
CA ASP A 94 12.01 -20.72 -11.05
C ASP A 94 12.08 -19.21 -11.35
N VAL A 95 11.65 -18.36 -10.40
CA VAL A 95 11.75 -16.89 -10.40
C VAL A 95 11.90 -16.38 -8.96
N VAL A 96 12.73 -15.36 -8.78
CA VAL A 96 12.80 -14.59 -7.52
C VAL A 96 12.28 -13.18 -7.76
N HIS A 97 11.27 -12.77 -6.99
CA HIS A 97 10.70 -11.43 -7.07
C HIS A 97 11.03 -10.63 -5.81
N TYR A 98 11.72 -9.53 -5.98
CA TYR A 98 12.19 -8.65 -4.91
C TYR A 98 11.29 -7.43 -4.76
N HIS A 99 10.77 -7.18 -3.56
CA HIS A 99 10.10 -5.94 -3.21
C HIS A 99 11.10 -4.99 -2.52
N GLU A 100 11.36 -3.85 -3.15
CA GLU A 100 12.33 -2.82 -2.73
C GLU A 100 13.76 -3.39 -2.60
N PRO A 101 14.35 -3.94 -3.67
CA PRO A 101 15.62 -4.68 -3.62
C PRO A 101 16.82 -3.86 -3.16
N PHE A 102 16.73 -2.52 -3.22
CA PHE A 102 17.83 -1.62 -2.85
C PHE A 102 17.86 -1.24 -1.36
N ALA A 103 16.91 -1.74 -0.58
CA ALA A 103 17.05 -1.70 0.88
C ALA A 103 18.19 -2.64 1.32
N PRO A 104 19.11 -2.15 2.19
CA PRO A 104 20.38 -2.80 2.45
C PRO A 104 20.26 -4.15 3.17
N PHE A 105 21.32 -4.95 3.04
CA PHE A 105 21.63 -6.21 3.70
C PHE A 105 20.74 -7.39 3.30
N PHE A 106 19.47 -7.45 3.67
CA PHE A 106 18.62 -8.62 3.47
C PHE A 106 18.43 -8.94 1.98
N SER A 107 17.90 -7.98 1.23
CA SER A 107 17.68 -8.14 -0.22
C SER A 107 18.99 -8.16 -1.02
N TRP A 108 20.00 -7.39 -0.63
CA TRP A 108 21.31 -7.43 -1.29
C TRP A 108 21.93 -8.82 -1.21
N SER A 109 21.83 -9.44 -0.02
CA SER A 109 22.34 -10.79 0.19
C SER A 109 21.60 -11.83 -0.66
N ALA A 110 20.30 -11.69 -0.80
CA ALA A 110 19.48 -12.55 -1.64
C ALA A 110 19.80 -12.33 -3.13
N LEU A 111 19.87 -11.07 -3.60
CA LEU A 111 20.25 -10.71 -4.97
C LEU A 111 21.63 -11.25 -5.37
N TRP A 112 22.58 -11.25 -4.41
CA TRP A 112 23.94 -11.72 -4.69
C TRP A 112 24.03 -13.23 -4.84
N ALA A 113 23.12 -13.96 -4.23
CA ALA A 113 23.18 -15.41 -4.07
C ALA A 113 22.20 -16.21 -4.91
N HIS A 114 21.25 -15.55 -5.61
CA HIS A 114 20.30 -16.29 -6.43
C HIS A 114 20.91 -16.73 -7.78
N GLU A 115 20.48 -17.87 -8.25
CA GLU A 115 20.85 -18.49 -9.53
C GLU A 115 19.61 -18.66 -10.43
N ALA A 116 18.58 -17.83 -10.23
CA ALA A 116 17.31 -17.88 -10.92
C ALA A 116 16.96 -16.49 -11.49
N PRO A 117 16.08 -16.39 -12.50
CA PRO A 117 15.59 -15.14 -13.03
C PRO A 117 15.08 -14.22 -11.92
N ALA A 118 15.42 -12.92 -11.98
CA ALA A 118 15.09 -11.93 -10.96
C ALA A 118 14.18 -10.84 -11.50
N VAL A 119 13.06 -10.65 -10.82
CA VAL A 119 12.16 -9.50 -11.00
C VAL A 119 12.25 -8.59 -9.77
N ALA A 120 12.21 -7.28 -9.96
CA ALA A 120 12.23 -6.33 -8.87
C ALA A 120 11.09 -5.32 -8.99
N THR A 121 10.39 -5.09 -7.87
CA THR A 121 9.39 -4.02 -7.75
C THR A 121 9.88 -2.93 -6.79
N PHE A 122 9.93 -1.71 -7.30
CA PHE A 122 10.34 -0.51 -6.58
C PHE A 122 9.12 0.29 -6.12
N HIS A 123 9.02 0.52 -4.82
CA HIS A 123 7.90 1.20 -4.18
C HIS A 123 8.22 2.62 -3.73
N ARG A 124 9.51 2.95 -3.63
CA ARG A 124 9.95 4.21 -3.06
C ARG A 124 9.93 5.32 -4.09
N SER A 125 9.24 6.41 -3.77
CA SER A 125 9.34 7.69 -4.47
C SER A 125 10.18 8.70 -3.67
N GLY A 126 10.94 9.54 -4.37
CA GLY A 126 11.77 10.60 -3.81
C GLY A 126 13.23 10.21 -3.57
N ALA A 127 14.14 11.06 -4.05
CA ALA A 127 15.58 10.91 -3.89
C ALA A 127 16.02 11.44 -2.51
N GLY A 128 16.54 10.55 -1.66
CA GLY A 128 17.27 10.96 -0.46
C GLY A 128 18.79 10.99 -0.73
N PRO A 129 19.59 11.71 0.05
CA PRO A 129 21.05 11.78 -0.11
C PRO A 129 21.71 10.38 -0.16
N ALA A 130 21.20 9.45 0.62
CA ALA A 130 21.69 8.07 0.66
C ALA A 130 21.67 7.37 -0.72
N LEU A 131 20.63 7.59 -1.54
CA LEU A 131 20.53 7.00 -2.89
C LEU A 131 21.59 7.57 -3.83
N THR A 132 21.93 8.85 -3.68
CA THR A 132 22.96 9.51 -4.52
C THR A 132 24.35 8.95 -4.21
N TYR A 133 24.70 8.79 -2.94
CA TYR A 133 26.02 8.27 -2.55
C TYR A 133 26.19 6.77 -2.82
N THR A 134 25.11 6.00 -2.82
CA THR A 134 25.16 4.54 -3.07
C THR A 134 24.99 4.18 -4.56
N GLY A 135 24.82 5.16 -5.44
CA GLY A 135 24.52 4.95 -6.87
C GLY A 135 25.41 3.91 -7.60
N PRO A 136 26.75 3.91 -7.47
CA PRO A 136 27.60 2.88 -8.09
C PRO A 136 27.28 1.47 -7.63
N LEU A 137 27.05 1.27 -6.32
CA LEU A 137 26.67 -0.02 -5.75
C LEU A 137 25.29 -0.45 -6.24
N LEU A 138 24.32 0.48 -6.28
CA LEU A 138 22.97 0.19 -6.75
C LEU A 138 22.94 -0.20 -8.23
N ARG A 139 23.79 0.42 -9.06
CA ARG A 139 23.95 0.02 -10.47
C ARG A 139 24.51 -1.39 -10.62
N MET A 140 25.47 -1.78 -9.78
CA MET A 140 26.01 -3.14 -9.78
C MET A 140 24.95 -4.17 -9.34
N LEU A 141 24.14 -3.84 -8.32
CA LEU A 141 23.03 -4.70 -7.90
C LEU A 141 21.93 -4.78 -8.98
N ALA A 142 21.66 -3.68 -9.67
CA ALA A 142 20.66 -3.62 -10.75
C ALA A 142 20.98 -4.56 -11.92
N GLN A 143 22.27 -4.80 -12.20
CA GLN A 143 22.72 -5.75 -13.24
C GLN A 143 22.30 -7.21 -12.95
N ARG A 144 21.90 -7.51 -11.74
CA ARG A 144 21.40 -8.83 -11.35
C ARG A 144 19.88 -8.96 -11.42
N ILE A 145 19.19 -7.95 -11.94
CA ILE A 145 17.74 -7.90 -12.08
C ILE A 145 17.40 -7.97 -13.56
N ASP A 146 16.68 -8.99 -13.97
CA ASP A 146 16.30 -9.22 -15.37
C ASP A 146 15.16 -8.30 -15.81
N VAL A 147 14.17 -8.06 -14.93
CA VAL A 147 13.04 -7.16 -15.18
C VAL A 147 12.77 -6.27 -13.96
N SER A 148 12.70 -4.97 -14.22
CA SER A 148 12.39 -3.96 -13.21
C SER A 148 11.00 -3.38 -13.40
N VAL A 149 10.25 -3.27 -12.31
CA VAL A 149 8.90 -2.70 -12.21
C VAL A 149 8.92 -1.58 -11.17
N ALA A 150 8.15 -0.53 -11.38
CA ALA A 150 7.94 0.54 -10.40
C ALA A 150 6.44 0.73 -10.16
N VAL A 151 6.03 0.97 -8.92
CA VAL A 151 4.59 1.10 -8.58
C VAL A 151 4.00 2.46 -8.93
N SER A 152 4.79 3.38 -9.48
CA SER A 152 4.36 4.69 -9.96
C SER A 152 5.44 5.33 -10.81
N ASP A 153 5.08 6.36 -11.61
CA ASP A 153 6.04 7.18 -12.37
C ASP A 153 7.07 7.85 -11.47
N ALA A 154 6.66 8.28 -10.28
CA ALA A 154 7.55 8.85 -9.29
C ALA A 154 8.60 7.83 -8.78
N ALA A 155 8.21 6.57 -8.57
CA ALA A 155 9.13 5.50 -8.21
C ALA A 155 10.04 5.15 -9.38
N ALA A 156 9.52 5.05 -10.61
CA ALA A 156 10.30 4.81 -11.83
C ALA A 156 11.37 5.90 -12.03
N SER A 157 10.98 7.17 -11.93
CA SER A 157 11.88 8.32 -12.04
C SER A 157 12.95 8.33 -10.93
N THR A 158 12.60 7.88 -9.73
CA THR A 158 13.54 7.79 -8.61
C THR A 158 14.64 6.78 -8.89
N ILE A 159 14.27 5.57 -9.34
CA ILE A 159 15.23 4.50 -9.58
C ILE A 159 16.05 4.73 -10.83
N ALA A 160 15.47 5.35 -11.86
CA ALA A 160 16.21 5.76 -13.07
C ALA A 160 17.35 6.71 -12.71
N ARG A 161 17.11 7.71 -11.87
CA ARG A 161 18.14 8.67 -11.41
C ARG A 161 19.17 8.03 -10.49
N ALA A 162 18.76 7.14 -9.58
CA ALA A 162 19.64 6.56 -8.57
C ALA A 162 20.57 5.46 -9.13
N ALA A 163 20.07 4.62 -10.01
CA ALA A 163 20.75 3.41 -10.45
C ALA A 163 20.78 3.22 -11.98
N ASN A 164 20.27 4.18 -12.76
CA ASN A 164 20.12 4.06 -14.22
C ASN A 164 19.28 2.83 -14.64
N VAL A 165 18.22 2.55 -13.87
CA VAL A 165 17.31 1.43 -14.12
C VAL A 165 16.09 1.94 -14.87
N ASN A 166 15.76 1.34 -16.00
CA ASN A 166 14.50 1.56 -16.68
C ASN A 166 13.47 0.55 -16.16
N ALA A 167 12.50 1.03 -15.40
CA ALA A 167 11.43 0.23 -14.83
C ALA A 167 10.11 0.52 -15.54
N GLN A 168 9.37 -0.54 -15.90
CA GLN A 168 7.99 -0.38 -16.37
C GLN A 168 7.08 -0.02 -15.19
N VAL A 169 6.12 0.87 -15.40
CA VAL A 169 5.18 1.24 -14.34
C VAL A 169 4.05 0.21 -14.28
N LEU A 170 3.85 -0.32 -13.08
CA LEU A 170 2.77 -1.23 -12.79
C LEU A 170 2.31 -0.97 -11.34
N TYR A 171 1.15 -0.37 -11.21
CA TYR A 171 0.59 0.04 -9.91
C TYR A 171 0.33 -1.15 -9.00
N ASN A 172 0.24 -0.88 -7.70
CA ASN A 172 -0.10 -1.90 -6.71
C ASN A 172 -1.51 -2.45 -6.93
N GLY A 173 -1.66 -3.74 -6.71
CA GLY A 173 -2.97 -4.38 -6.63
C GLY A 173 -3.45 -4.54 -5.19
N PHE A 174 -4.74 -4.80 -5.01
CA PHE A 174 -5.31 -5.12 -3.71
C PHE A 174 -6.24 -6.34 -3.79
N GLU A 175 -6.41 -7.02 -2.68
CA GLU A 175 -7.27 -8.20 -2.58
C GLU A 175 -8.74 -7.78 -2.49
N MET A 176 -9.32 -7.45 -3.63
CA MET A 176 -10.68 -6.91 -3.73
C MET A 176 -11.73 -7.78 -3.03
N GLU A 177 -11.57 -9.10 -3.10
CA GLU A 177 -12.50 -10.06 -2.49
C GLU A 177 -12.65 -9.85 -0.97
N ARG A 178 -11.57 -9.42 -0.30
CA ARG A 178 -11.59 -9.14 1.14
C ARG A 178 -12.52 -7.99 1.52
N PHE A 179 -12.80 -7.10 0.58
CA PHE A 179 -13.63 -5.90 0.77
C PHE A 179 -15.05 -6.07 0.21
N SER A 180 -15.24 -6.95 -0.79
CA SER A 180 -16.49 -7.10 -1.52
C SER A 180 -17.42 -8.21 -1.02
N GLN A 181 -16.94 -9.13 -0.16
CA GLN A 181 -17.67 -10.34 0.23
C GLN A 181 -18.78 -10.14 1.26
N THR A 182 -18.87 -9.00 1.90
CA THR A 182 -19.86 -8.76 2.97
C THR A 182 -20.80 -7.64 2.55
N PRO A 183 -22.14 -7.81 2.76
CA PRO A 183 -23.10 -6.76 2.48
C PRO A 183 -22.80 -5.47 3.23
N ARG A 184 -23.18 -4.35 2.65
CA ARG A 184 -23.05 -3.03 3.23
C ARG A 184 -23.96 -2.88 4.45
N GLU A 185 -23.41 -2.43 5.57
CA GLU A 185 -24.14 -2.24 6.85
C GLU A 185 -24.26 -0.74 7.15
N ARG A 186 -25.21 -0.05 6.55
CA ARG A 186 -25.47 1.36 6.89
C ARG A 186 -26.36 1.51 8.10
N GLY A 187 -25.93 2.36 9.03
CA GLY A 187 -26.76 2.87 10.12
C GLY A 187 -27.68 4.01 9.64
N ALA A 188 -28.53 4.48 10.55
CA ALA A 188 -29.38 5.66 10.32
C ALA A 188 -28.57 6.98 10.28
N GLU A 189 -27.36 7.00 10.84
CA GLU A 189 -26.49 8.17 10.91
C GLU A 189 -25.61 8.27 9.66
N THR A 190 -25.45 9.49 9.14
CA THR A 190 -24.47 9.76 8.06
C THR A 190 -23.05 9.64 8.61
N THR A 191 -22.34 8.58 8.23
CA THR A 191 -21.00 8.27 8.72
C THR A 191 -19.96 8.59 7.67
N LEU A 192 -19.07 9.52 8.00
CA LEU A 192 -17.83 9.80 7.28
C LEU A 192 -16.69 8.99 7.90
N LEU A 193 -15.77 8.55 7.09
CA LEU A 193 -14.63 7.73 7.52
C LEU A 193 -13.30 8.34 7.06
N PHE A 194 -12.37 8.45 7.98
CA PHE A 194 -10.96 8.70 7.69
C PHE A 194 -10.13 7.49 8.15
N ILE A 195 -9.22 7.01 7.29
CA ILE A 195 -8.26 5.96 7.66
C ILE A 195 -6.86 6.42 7.26
N GLY A 196 -5.96 6.55 8.23
CA GLY A 196 -4.59 6.95 7.93
C GLY A 196 -3.75 7.30 9.15
N ARG A 197 -2.46 7.57 8.91
CA ARG A 197 -1.56 8.07 9.95
C ARG A 197 -1.89 9.53 10.27
N PHE A 198 -1.79 9.90 11.54
CA PHE A 198 -2.04 11.28 11.97
C PHE A 198 -0.78 12.13 11.75
N GLU A 199 -0.53 12.43 10.48
CA GLU A 199 0.54 13.29 9.96
C GLU A 199 -0.10 14.50 9.27
N GLU A 200 0.53 15.68 9.35
CA GLU A 200 0.02 16.92 8.77
C GLU A 200 -0.37 16.78 7.30
N ARG A 201 0.47 16.08 6.53
CA ARG A 201 0.24 15.85 5.10
C ARG A 201 -1.01 15.02 4.80
N LYS A 202 -1.55 14.26 5.76
CA LYS A 202 -2.78 13.47 5.61
C LYS A 202 -4.06 14.31 5.70
N GLY A 203 -3.95 15.57 6.12
CA GLY A 203 -5.01 16.55 6.02
C GLY A 203 -6.23 16.32 6.94
N LEU A 204 -6.13 15.45 7.97
CA LEU A 204 -7.25 15.17 8.87
C LEU A 204 -7.74 16.45 9.58
N GLN A 205 -6.87 17.42 9.84
CA GLN A 205 -7.24 18.73 10.39
C GLN A 205 -8.26 19.47 9.52
N HIS A 206 -8.19 19.34 8.20
CA HIS A 206 -9.12 19.96 7.25
C HIS A 206 -10.49 19.26 7.30
N LEU A 207 -10.51 17.93 7.38
CA LEU A 207 -11.75 17.17 7.52
C LEU A 207 -12.45 17.47 8.84
N ILE A 208 -11.72 17.52 9.96
CA ILE A 208 -12.28 17.92 11.26
C ILE A 208 -12.88 19.33 11.16
N GLY A 209 -12.19 20.28 10.54
CA GLY A 209 -12.69 21.64 10.32
C GLY A 209 -13.99 21.67 9.52
N ALA A 210 -14.07 20.90 8.42
CA ALA A 210 -15.27 20.77 7.59
C ALA A 210 -16.45 20.19 8.39
N VAL A 211 -16.22 19.10 9.14
CA VAL A 211 -17.27 18.46 9.96
C VAL A 211 -17.80 19.36 11.07
N VAL A 212 -16.90 19.98 11.84
CA VAL A 212 -17.30 20.92 12.91
C VAL A 212 -18.11 22.10 12.35
N ARG A 213 -17.68 22.65 11.21
CA ARG A 213 -18.43 23.74 10.55
C ARG A 213 -19.80 23.28 10.06
N HIS A 214 -19.91 22.11 9.43
CA HIS A 214 -21.18 21.55 8.98
C HIS A 214 -22.14 21.33 10.17
N ASN A 215 -21.70 20.62 11.18
CA ASN A 215 -22.52 20.24 12.34
C ASN A 215 -22.94 21.47 13.17
N SER A 216 -22.15 22.54 13.21
CA SER A 216 -22.51 23.79 13.92
C SER A 216 -23.72 24.53 13.35
N ARG A 217 -24.10 24.25 12.09
CA ARG A 217 -25.30 24.84 11.45
C ARG A 217 -26.57 24.10 11.81
N GLY A 218 -26.48 22.92 12.44
CA GLY A 218 -27.60 22.03 12.73
C GLY A 218 -28.15 21.31 11.49
N GLY A 219 -29.18 20.50 11.69
CA GLY A 219 -29.76 19.67 10.63
C GLY A 219 -29.22 18.24 10.66
N ASN A 220 -28.96 17.66 9.50
CA ASN A 220 -28.40 16.30 9.40
C ASN A 220 -26.92 16.31 9.80
N LEU A 221 -26.62 15.86 11.02
CA LEU A 221 -25.27 15.81 11.54
C LEU A 221 -24.43 14.73 10.85
N TRP A 222 -23.16 15.01 10.61
CA TRP A 222 -22.17 14.05 10.16
C TRP A 222 -21.44 13.43 11.35
N ARG A 223 -21.43 12.13 11.42
CA ARG A 223 -20.55 11.38 12.31
C ARG A 223 -19.23 11.12 11.59
N LEU A 224 -18.12 11.57 12.17
CA LEU A 224 -16.79 11.27 11.66
C LEU A 224 -16.13 10.17 12.49
N VAL A 225 -15.81 9.06 11.86
CA VAL A 225 -15.00 7.99 12.45
C VAL A 225 -13.56 8.14 11.95
N VAL A 226 -12.63 8.27 12.89
CA VAL A 226 -11.19 8.49 12.62
C VAL A 226 -10.42 7.24 13.04
N VAL A 227 -9.90 6.51 12.04
CA VAL A 227 -9.12 5.29 12.23
C VAL A 227 -7.65 5.57 11.97
N GLY A 228 -6.80 5.23 12.93
CA GLY A 228 -5.36 5.40 12.83
C GLY A 228 -4.73 5.99 14.09
N ASP A 229 -3.45 6.32 13.97
CA ASP A 229 -2.67 6.95 15.02
C ASP A 229 -1.51 7.74 14.42
N GLY A 230 -0.86 8.59 15.21
CA GLY A 230 0.30 9.33 14.77
C GLY A 230 0.67 10.53 15.64
N PRO A 231 1.74 11.24 15.26
CA PRO A 231 2.31 12.31 16.11
C PRO A 231 1.37 13.49 16.37
N GLN A 232 0.37 13.71 15.51
CA GLN A 232 -0.58 14.81 15.67
C GLN A 232 -1.83 14.46 16.49
N ARG A 233 -1.92 13.27 17.08
CA ARG A 233 -3.12 12.78 17.77
C ARG A 233 -3.68 13.80 18.78
N ALA A 234 -2.88 14.27 19.71
CA ALA A 234 -3.32 15.20 20.76
C ALA A 234 -3.86 16.53 20.20
N GLN A 235 -3.22 17.05 19.15
CA GLN A 235 -3.66 18.28 18.47
C GLN A 235 -5.02 18.07 17.77
N LEU A 236 -5.18 16.96 17.08
CA LEU A 236 -6.41 16.63 16.34
C LEU A 236 -7.58 16.35 17.28
N GLU A 237 -7.36 15.64 18.39
CA GLU A 237 -8.36 15.42 19.43
C GLU A 237 -8.78 16.74 20.10
N THR A 238 -7.86 17.67 20.32
CA THR A 238 -8.16 19.02 20.81
C THR A 238 -9.03 19.81 19.81
N GLN A 239 -8.69 19.75 18.52
CA GLN A 239 -9.49 20.40 17.47
C GLN A 239 -10.90 19.81 17.39
N ALA A 240 -11.03 18.48 17.52
CA ALA A 240 -12.28 17.73 17.45
C ALA A 240 -13.15 17.87 18.72
N SER A 241 -12.59 18.31 19.85
CA SER A 241 -13.29 18.34 21.16
C SER A 241 -14.56 19.19 21.18
N ARG A 242 -14.75 20.03 20.17
CA ARG A 242 -15.94 20.88 19.99
C ARG A 242 -17.15 20.15 19.39
N ASP A 243 -16.95 18.94 18.87
CA ASP A 243 -17.99 18.16 18.22
C ASP A 243 -17.98 16.69 18.70
N ARG A 244 -19.02 16.30 19.39
CA ARG A 244 -19.18 14.93 19.94
C ARG A 244 -19.43 13.86 18.88
N MET A 245 -19.70 14.27 17.64
CA MET A 245 -19.89 13.37 16.50
C MET A 245 -18.55 12.86 15.91
N ILE A 246 -17.40 13.36 16.40
CA ILE A 246 -16.06 12.94 15.95
C ILE A 246 -15.50 11.88 16.91
N LEU A 247 -15.31 10.68 16.39
CA LEU A 247 -14.85 9.52 17.16
C LEU A 247 -13.47 9.04 16.71
N PHE A 248 -12.47 9.09 17.59
CA PHE A 248 -11.15 8.51 17.37
C PHE A 248 -11.13 7.06 17.88
N VAL A 249 -11.00 6.08 16.98
CA VAL A 249 -11.00 4.66 17.34
C VAL A 249 -9.61 4.06 17.51
N GLY A 250 -8.56 4.82 17.19
CA GLY A 250 -7.18 4.36 17.25
C GLY A 250 -6.78 3.50 16.05
N ALA A 251 -5.66 2.79 16.17
CA ALA A 251 -5.21 1.85 15.17
C ALA A 251 -6.18 0.66 15.11
N ALA A 252 -6.60 0.31 13.92
CA ALA A 252 -7.53 -0.79 13.68
C ALA A 252 -6.82 -1.98 13.02
N SER A 253 -7.27 -3.18 13.35
CA SER A 253 -6.95 -4.40 12.61
C SER A 253 -7.54 -4.33 11.19
N ASP A 254 -7.07 -5.18 10.31
CA ASP A 254 -7.61 -5.27 8.95
C ASP A 254 -9.12 -5.62 8.93
N ALA A 255 -9.57 -6.49 9.83
CA ALA A 255 -10.99 -6.83 9.95
C ALA A 255 -11.84 -5.63 10.41
N GLU A 256 -11.35 -4.85 11.37
CA GLU A 256 -12.01 -3.61 11.80
C GLU A 256 -12.00 -2.55 10.71
N LYS A 257 -10.88 -2.38 9.97
CA LYS A 257 -10.80 -1.49 8.81
C LYS A 257 -11.90 -1.82 7.79
N ARG A 258 -12.04 -3.09 7.41
CA ARG A 258 -13.09 -3.53 6.50
C ARG A 258 -14.50 -3.27 7.06
N SER A 259 -14.70 -3.51 8.35
CA SER A 259 -15.98 -3.24 8.99
C SER A 259 -16.34 -1.76 8.93
N TRP A 260 -15.39 -0.86 9.20
CA TRP A 260 -15.61 0.59 9.10
C TRP A 260 -15.89 1.03 7.67
N LEU A 261 -15.16 0.51 6.67
CA LEU A 261 -15.41 0.82 5.26
C LEU A 261 -16.86 0.47 4.86
N ARG A 262 -17.37 -0.70 5.24
CA ARG A 262 -18.75 -1.11 4.91
C ARG A 262 -19.85 -0.29 5.60
N ARG A 263 -19.55 0.30 6.75
CA ARG A 263 -20.51 1.12 7.52
C ARG A 263 -20.51 2.58 7.09
N ALA A 264 -19.43 3.05 6.52
CA ALA A 264 -19.30 4.43 6.11
C ALA A 264 -20.17 4.76 4.88
N ASN A 265 -20.70 5.98 4.85
CA ASN A 265 -21.31 6.54 3.66
C ASN A 265 -20.24 7.07 2.70
N VAL A 266 -19.24 7.78 3.25
CA VAL A 266 -18.17 8.39 2.46
C VAL A 266 -16.84 8.13 3.16
N LEU A 267 -15.87 7.61 2.42
CA LEU A 267 -14.45 7.70 2.80
C LEU A 267 -13.91 9.05 2.35
N VAL A 268 -13.26 9.77 3.27
CA VAL A 268 -12.65 11.05 2.97
C VAL A 268 -11.14 10.95 3.13
N ALA A 269 -10.40 11.24 2.06
CA ALA A 269 -8.94 11.19 1.99
C ALA A 269 -8.36 12.58 1.65
N PRO A 270 -8.28 13.51 2.64
CA PRO A 270 -7.95 14.91 2.40
C PRO A 270 -6.44 15.19 2.40
N SER A 271 -5.61 14.23 2.00
CA SER A 271 -4.14 14.38 1.99
C SER A 271 -3.71 15.59 1.15
N THR A 272 -2.79 16.38 1.69
CA THR A 272 -2.30 17.58 0.99
C THR A 272 -1.15 17.26 0.02
N ARG A 273 -0.44 16.16 0.23
CA ARG A 273 0.71 15.71 -0.59
C ARG A 273 1.19 14.31 -0.20
N GLY A 274 2.07 13.74 -1.02
CA GLY A 274 2.91 12.59 -0.63
C GLY A 274 2.18 11.24 -0.61
N GLU A 275 1.17 11.08 -1.42
CA GLU A 275 0.52 9.79 -1.68
C GLU A 275 1.06 9.20 -2.97
N SER A 276 1.30 7.87 -2.96
CA SER A 276 1.83 7.18 -4.13
C SER A 276 0.73 6.72 -5.09
N PHE A 277 -0.42 6.27 -4.54
CA PHE A 277 -1.52 5.75 -5.36
C PHE A 277 -2.90 5.80 -4.68
N GLY A 278 -2.98 5.78 -3.36
CA GLY A 278 -4.26 5.86 -2.66
C GLY A 278 -5.05 4.55 -2.60
N MET A 279 -4.40 3.43 -2.25
CA MET A 279 -5.04 2.11 -2.13
C MET A 279 -6.33 2.12 -1.31
N ILE A 280 -6.40 2.95 -0.27
CA ILE A 280 -7.60 3.08 0.59
C ILE A 280 -8.85 3.55 -0.17
N LEU A 281 -8.67 4.30 -1.27
CA LEU A 281 -9.76 4.77 -2.11
C LEU A 281 -10.39 3.58 -2.86
N LEU A 282 -9.56 2.70 -3.40
CA LEU A 282 -10.01 1.47 -4.08
C LEU A 282 -10.64 0.48 -3.09
N GLU A 283 -10.09 0.35 -1.89
CA GLU A 283 -10.67 -0.45 -0.80
C GLU A 283 -12.07 0.06 -0.43
N ALA A 284 -12.27 1.39 -0.39
CA ALA A 284 -13.56 2.00 -0.14
C ALA A 284 -14.56 1.72 -1.28
N MET A 285 -14.15 1.92 -2.53
CA MET A 285 -14.99 1.61 -3.70
C MET A 285 -15.39 0.14 -3.74
N ALA A 286 -14.45 -0.78 -3.46
CA ALA A 286 -14.74 -2.22 -3.36
C ALA A 286 -15.71 -2.55 -2.22
N SER A 287 -15.68 -1.77 -1.13
CA SER A 287 -16.62 -1.86 0.00
C SER A 287 -17.94 -1.13 -0.25
N GLU A 288 -18.20 -0.63 -1.46
CA GLU A 288 -19.40 0.11 -1.84
C GLU A 288 -19.54 1.43 -1.06
N THR A 289 -18.43 2.07 -0.72
CA THR A 289 -18.36 3.34 0.00
C THR A 289 -17.96 4.44 -0.97
N SER A 290 -18.73 5.54 -1.00
CA SER A 290 -18.42 6.71 -1.82
C SER A 290 -17.08 7.33 -1.39
N VAL A 291 -16.38 7.97 -2.34
CA VAL A 291 -15.03 8.50 -2.11
C VAL A 291 -14.99 10.00 -2.38
N VAL A 292 -14.43 10.75 -1.42
CA VAL A 292 -14.01 12.13 -1.59
C VAL A 292 -12.52 12.22 -1.25
N ALA A 293 -11.71 12.73 -2.18
CA ALA A 293 -10.27 12.80 -2.01
C ALA A 293 -9.70 14.15 -2.47
N SER A 294 -8.52 14.49 -2.01
CA SER A 294 -7.80 15.65 -2.53
C SER A 294 -7.32 15.41 -3.96
N ASP A 295 -7.35 16.46 -4.79
CA ASP A 295 -6.85 16.44 -6.16
C ASP A 295 -5.31 16.51 -6.18
N ILE A 296 -4.68 15.36 -5.92
CA ILE A 296 -3.24 15.16 -5.96
C ILE A 296 -2.89 14.00 -6.88
N ASP A 297 -1.70 14.02 -7.48
CA ASP A 297 -1.30 13.05 -8.51
C ASP A 297 -1.48 11.58 -8.05
N GLY A 298 -1.13 11.27 -6.80
CA GLY A 298 -1.27 9.92 -6.25
C GLY A 298 -2.71 9.45 -6.03
N TYR A 299 -3.71 10.30 -6.24
CA TYR A 299 -5.12 9.91 -6.06
C TYR A 299 -5.92 9.93 -7.37
N ARG A 300 -5.51 10.73 -8.36
CA ARG A 300 -6.26 10.90 -9.62
C ARG A 300 -6.52 9.58 -10.32
N ASP A 301 -5.49 8.75 -10.47
CA ASP A 301 -5.61 7.45 -11.15
C ASP A 301 -6.51 6.48 -10.38
N ALA A 302 -6.39 6.46 -9.03
CA ALA A 302 -7.20 5.60 -8.19
C ALA A 302 -8.67 6.03 -8.15
N VAL A 303 -8.95 7.34 -8.15
CA VAL A 303 -10.32 7.86 -8.12
C VAL A 303 -10.98 7.78 -9.50
N GLY A 304 -10.25 8.13 -10.57
CA GLY A 304 -10.81 8.27 -11.91
C GLY A 304 -12.04 9.17 -11.90
N ASP A 305 -13.08 8.76 -12.62
CA ASP A 305 -14.37 9.45 -12.68
C ASP A 305 -15.38 8.92 -11.62
N PHE A 306 -14.92 8.12 -10.65
CA PHE A 306 -15.78 7.36 -9.74
C PHE A 306 -15.78 7.85 -8.29
N GLY A 307 -15.19 9.03 -8.06
CA GLY A 307 -15.22 9.75 -6.78
C GLY A 307 -15.10 11.25 -7.03
N LEU A 308 -15.13 12.04 -5.96
CA LEU A 308 -14.99 13.49 -6.05
C LEU A 308 -13.59 13.95 -5.62
N LEU A 309 -12.95 14.75 -6.46
CA LEU A 309 -11.65 15.35 -6.19
C LEU A 309 -11.81 16.82 -5.80
N VAL A 310 -11.08 17.25 -4.75
CA VAL A 310 -11.12 18.60 -4.22
C VAL A 310 -9.72 19.21 -4.08
N THR A 311 -9.62 20.54 -4.18
CA THR A 311 -8.37 21.25 -3.93
C THR A 311 -7.81 20.90 -2.55
N PRO A 312 -6.55 20.46 -2.44
CA PRO A 312 -5.93 20.13 -1.16
C PRO A 312 -5.94 21.32 -0.19
N GLY A 313 -6.37 21.08 1.06
CA GLY A 313 -6.39 22.10 2.10
C GLY A 313 -7.57 23.09 2.03
N ASP A 314 -8.50 22.91 1.10
CA ASP A 314 -9.71 23.72 1.04
C ASP A 314 -10.87 23.06 1.79
N ASP A 315 -11.05 23.47 3.04
CA ASP A 315 -12.09 22.92 3.93
C ASP A 315 -13.52 23.17 3.42
N VAL A 316 -13.75 24.28 2.67
CA VAL A 316 -15.07 24.63 2.15
C VAL A 316 -15.42 23.76 0.94
N ALA A 317 -14.46 23.59 0.03
CA ALA A 317 -14.60 22.68 -1.08
C ALA A 317 -14.79 21.23 -0.61
N LEU A 318 -14.06 20.84 0.45
CA LEU A 318 -14.17 19.50 1.05
C LEU A 318 -15.58 19.26 1.62
N GLU A 319 -16.13 20.21 2.39
CA GLU A 319 -17.49 20.13 2.92
C GLU A 319 -18.55 20.01 1.81
N ARG A 320 -18.39 20.81 0.75
CA ARG A 320 -19.29 20.76 -0.41
C ARG A 320 -19.22 19.42 -1.12
N ALA A 321 -18.03 18.93 -1.40
CA ALA A 321 -17.85 17.64 -2.08
C ALA A 321 -18.41 16.45 -1.27
N ILE A 322 -18.30 16.49 0.07
CA ILE A 322 -18.93 15.49 0.93
C ILE A 322 -20.45 15.54 0.79
N THR A 323 -21.03 16.74 0.80
CA THR A 323 -22.49 16.93 0.60
C THR A 323 -22.92 16.41 -0.77
N ASP A 324 -22.18 16.74 -1.82
CA ASP A 324 -22.47 16.32 -3.19
C ASP A 324 -22.34 14.78 -3.33
N ALA A 325 -21.32 14.17 -2.71
CA ALA A 325 -21.15 12.71 -2.69
C ALA A 325 -22.32 12.00 -2.02
N LEU A 326 -22.83 12.53 -0.91
CA LEU A 326 -23.98 11.98 -0.19
C LEU A 326 -25.27 12.12 -1.00
N ALA A 327 -25.48 13.25 -1.67
CA ALA A 327 -26.65 13.53 -2.49
C ALA A 327 -26.64 12.76 -3.83
N GLY A 328 -25.48 12.58 -4.43
CA GLY A 328 -25.30 11.92 -5.73
C GLY A 328 -25.16 10.40 -5.67
N GLU A 329 -25.22 9.81 -4.49
CA GLU A 329 -25.06 8.37 -4.34
C GLU A 329 -26.26 7.61 -4.90
N THR A 330 -26.01 6.74 -5.87
CA THR A 330 -26.99 5.83 -6.47
C THR A 330 -26.40 4.41 -6.51
N SER A 331 -27.27 3.40 -6.62
CA SER A 331 -26.79 2.02 -6.81
C SER A 331 -25.93 1.88 -8.07
N GLN A 332 -26.22 2.66 -9.09
CA GLN A 332 -25.44 2.67 -10.35
C GLN A 332 -24.06 3.30 -10.14
N SER A 333 -23.93 4.44 -9.45
CA SER A 333 -22.64 5.07 -9.18
C SER A 333 -21.75 4.20 -8.29
N ILE A 334 -22.32 3.55 -7.28
CA ILE A 334 -21.62 2.59 -6.41
C ILE A 334 -21.13 1.37 -7.21
N ALA A 335 -21.98 0.78 -8.05
CA ALA A 335 -21.59 -0.36 -8.87
C ALA A 335 -20.47 0.00 -9.87
N ALA A 336 -20.54 1.17 -10.48
CA ALA A 336 -19.50 1.67 -11.39
C ALA A 336 -18.16 1.90 -10.66
N ALA A 337 -18.17 2.50 -9.46
CA ALA A 337 -16.96 2.67 -8.66
C ALA A 337 -16.35 1.32 -8.25
N LYS A 338 -17.17 0.35 -7.86
CA LYS A 338 -16.71 -1.01 -7.55
C LYS A 338 -16.10 -1.70 -8.76
N GLN A 339 -16.71 -1.57 -9.93
CA GLN A 339 -16.16 -2.11 -11.18
C GLN A 339 -14.84 -1.42 -11.56
N HIS A 340 -14.72 -0.10 -11.34
CA HIS A 340 -13.45 0.61 -11.51
C HIS A 340 -12.37 0.02 -10.59
N ALA A 341 -12.66 -0.16 -9.31
CA ALA A 341 -11.72 -0.74 -8.36
C ALA A 341 -11.23 -2.15 -8.75
N GLU A 342 -12.05 -2.94 -9.46
CA GLU A 342 -11.69 -4.28 -9.95
C GLU A 342 -10.49 -4.26 -10.92
N HIS A 343 -10.30 -3.17 -11.68
CA HIS A 343 -9.15 -3.03 -12.57
C HIS A 343 -7.81 -3.07 -11.82
N TRP A 344 -7.82 -2.75 -10.54
CA TRP A 344 -6.67 -2.72 -9.64
C TRP A 344 -6.62 -3.95 -8.72
N SER A 345 -7.43 -4.99 -9.02
CA SER A 345 -7.43 -6.19 -8.19
C SER A 345 -6.09 -6.93 -8.25
N MET A 346 -5.76 -7.64 -7.17
CA MET A 346 -4.56 -8.48 -7.10
C MET A 346 -4.55 -9.53 -8.19
N SER A 347 -5.72 -10.07 -8.55
CA SER A 347 -5.83 -11.02 -9.64
C SER A 347 -5.37 -10.44 -10.98
N ARG A 348 -5.88 -9.26 -11.37
CA ARG A 348 -5.45 -8.61 -12.62
C ARG A 348 -3.98 -8.19 -12.60
N LEU A 349 -3.49 -7.75 -11.45
CA LEU A 349 -2.07 -7.46 -11.29
C LEU A 349 -1.23 -8.71 -11.54
N MET A 350 -1.64 -9.85 -11.00
CA MET A 350 -0.89 -11.10 -11.18
C MET A 350 -0.90 -11.62 -12.61
N ASP A 351 -1.94 -11.37 -13.41
CA ASP A 351 -1.93 -11.66 -14.85
C ASP A 351 -0.75 -10.96 -15.55
N GLN A 352 -0.48 -9.70 -15.18
CA GLN A 352 0.64 -8.93 -15.73
C GLN A 352 1.99 -9.43 -15.21
N TYR A 353 2.08 -9.77 -13.91
CA TYR A 353 3.32 -10.31 -13.35
C TYR A 353 3.68 -11.69 -13.88
N GLU A 354 2.75 -12.55 -14.23
CA GLU A 354 3.04 -13.83 -14.87
C GLU A 354 3.73 -13.64 -16.23
N VAL A 355 3.30 -12.64 -17.03
CA VAL A 355 3.99 -12.25 -18.26
C VAL A 355 5.38 -11.71 -17.98
N ILE A 356 5.54 -10.93 -16.91
CA ILE A 356 6.84 -10.39 -16.47
C ILE A 356 7.78 -11.52 -16.03
N TYR A 357 7.28 -12.51 -15.30
CA TYR A 357 8.07 -13.67 -14.89
C TYR A 357 8.55 -14.49 -16.10
N ASP A 358 7.69 -14.67 -17.09
CA ASP A 358 8.08 -15.33 -18.34
C ASP A 358 9.16 -14.55 -19.10
N SER A 359 9.02 -13.22 -19.18
CA SER A 359 10.04 -12.35 -19.78
C SER A 359 11.37 -12.40 -19.03
N ALA A 360 11.36 -12.43 -17.71
CA ALA A 360 12.57 -12.55 -16.90
C ALA A 360 13.27 -13.89 -17.16
N ARG A 361 12.54 -14.98 -17.26
CA ARG A 361 13.10 -16.31 -17.59
C ARG A 361 13.78 -16.32 -18.98
N GLN A 362 13.14 -15.74 -19.99
CA GLN A 362 13.69 -15.64 -21.33
C GLN A 362 15.01 -14.84 -21.35
N ARG A 363 15.05 -13.69 -20.66
CA ARG A 363 16.27 -12.85 -20.58
C ARG A 363 17.40 -13.57 -19.86
N PHE A 364 17.09 -14.23 -18.74
CA PHE A 364 18.08 -14.98 -17.97
C PHE A 364 18.70 -16.12 -18.78
N GLN A 365 17.89 -16.87 -19.54
CA GLN A 365 18.39 -17.93 -20.43
C GLN A 365 19.23 -17.40 -21.59
N GLY A 366 18.90 -16.22 -22.13
CA GLY A 366 19.66 -15.60 -23.21
C GLY A 366 20.98 -14.97 -22.77
N ALA A 367 21.20 -14.80 -21.45
CA ALA A 367 22.42 -14.24 -20.87
C ALA A 367 23.43 -15.32 -20.43
N MET A 368 23.02 -16.59 -20.36
CA MET A 368 23.90 -17.75 -20.11
C MET A 368 24.52 -18.25 -21.39
#